data_f34a035d0dd11084bb8bffabb65802aa
#
_entry.id   f34a035d0dd11084bb8bffabb65802aa
#
_cell.length_a   1.000
_cell.length_b   1.000
_cell.length_c   1.000
_cell.angle_alpha   90.00
_cell.angle_beta   90.00
_cell.angle_gamma   90.00
#
_symmetry.space_group_name_H-M   'P 1'
#
loop_
_entity.id
_entity.type
_entity.pdbx_description
1 polymer ?
#
loop_
_entity_poly.entity_id
_entity_poly.type
_entity_poly.pdbx_seq_one_letter_code
_entity_poly.pdbx_strand_id
1 'polypeptide(L)'
;MDKIIEQIKHKKWELMFYFRNSIYYAVKRKRKSLSPINKSNIKVCFIVQRTEIFTSVQSVFETMCEDDRFSVSILVLPRYDHAKKKVDISTIEKNIDFCKNLDAKITVINPYNAQTKSFEDISGYNFDFIFLGLPYAGEYPEKYHFKTLSQYSRLCYVPYGSSYADGIKMIRVSLTDNLLTYVDYLFADCDKVYQYCNSKLKLCKNADSKKIVYNIGFPRFDLVERDKKSSIKTFLWLPRWTTSTDNNEKSTFFENKDVLIKYFQSHPELSLIIRPHPLMFAHYIDTGVMNKAEVAAYKQLIIDTPNITLDENPSYIGSFKKADCLIADYSSVVIEYFITGQPIIYLNGTKTIERSIADAFYVSETPEQTLSFVQKLADGIDEKADLREKALNRDAYRSDVHTRVIEALLNQKEYK
;
A
#
# COMPACT_ATOMS: atom_id res chain seq x y z
N MET A 1 -18.60 -25.47 -17.01
CA MET A 1 -19.57 -25.28 -15.91
C MET A 1 -19.14 -24.18 -14.98
N ASP A 2 -17.88 -24.15 -14.52
CA ASP A 2 -17.37 -23.17 -13.55
C ASP A 2 -17.41 -21.71 -14.02
N LYS A 3 -17.07 -21.44 -15.28
CA LYS A 3 -17.17 -20.08 -15.86
C LYS A 3 -18.60 -19.52 -15.88
N ILE A 4 -19.59 -20.37 -16.12
CA ILE A 4 -21.02 -19.99 -16.14
C ILE A 4 -21.48 -19.71 -14.70
N ILE A 5 -21.07 -20.53 -13.73
CA ILE A 5 -21.38 -20.33 -12.32
C ILE A 5 -20.73 -19.05 -11.81
N GLU A 6 -19.51 -18.73 -12.19
CA GLU A 6 -18.86 -17.47 -11.85
C GLU A 6 -19.57 -16.26 -12.47
N GLN A 7 -20.01 -16.35 -13.71
CA GLN A 7 -20.79 -15.29 -14.35
C GLN A 7 -22.15 -15.06 -13.67
N ILE A 8 -22.83 -16.13 -13.25
CA ILE A 8 -24.12 -16.02 -12.52
C ILE A 8 -23.89 -15.41 -11.14
N LYS A 9 -22.86 -15.84 -10.41
CA LYS A 9 -22.48 -15.25 -9.12
C LYS A 9 -22.12 -13.77 -9.27
N HIS A 10 -21.41 -13.41 -10.34
CA HIS A 10 -21.05 -12.03 -10.64
C HIS A 10 -22.29 -11.16 -10.93
N LYS A 11 -23.21 -11.61 -11.78
CA LYS A 11 -24.46 -10.90 -12.07
C LYS A 11 -25.35 -10.74 -10.84
N LYS A 12 -25.46 -11.79 -10.01
CA LYS A 12 -26.19 -11.72 -8.73
C LYS A 12 -25.58 -10.69 -7.80
N TRP A 13 -24.25 -10.66 -7.70
CA TRP A 13 -23.54 -9.67 -6.89
C TRP A 13 -23.75 -8.24 -7.44
N GLU A 14 -23.67 -8.04 -8.75
CA GLU A 14 -23.94 -6.74 -9.40
C GLU A 14 -25.35 -6.22 -9.08
N LEU A 15 -26.35 -7.07 -9.17
CA LEU A 15 -27.75 -6.73 -8.87
C LEU A 15 -27.90 -6.34 -7.38
N MET A 16 -27.34 -7.14 -6.48
CA MET A 16 -27.41 -6.88 -5.04
C MET A 16 -26.66 -5.59 -4.67
N PHE A 17 -25.50 -5.35 -5.27
CA PHE A 17 -24.73 -4.13 -5.08
C PHE A 17 -25.51 -2.92 -5.60
N TYR A 18 -26.13 -3.04 -6.76
CA TYR A 18 -26.95 -2.00 -7.37
C TYR A 18 -28.17 -1.64 -6.51
N PHE A 19 -28.88 -2.64 -5.98
CA PHE A 19 -29.99 -2.45 -5.07
C PHE A 19 -29.57 -1.77 -3.77
N ARG A 20 -28.49 -2.22 -3.18
CA ARG A 20 -27.94 -1.66 -1.94
C ARG A 20 -27.50 -0.20 -2.12
N ASN A 21 -26.81 0.10 -3.21
CA ASN A 21 -26.43 1.46 -3.55
C ASN A 21 -27.61 2.36 -3.87
N SER A 22 -28.64 1.87 -4.56
CA SER A 22 -29.85 2.64 -4.84
C SER A 22 -30.60 3.01 -3.57
N ILE A 23 -30.72 2.07 -2.62
CA ILE A 23 -31.32 2.33 -1.30
C ILE A 23 -30.47 3.34 -0.51
N TYR A 24 -29.16 3.14 -0.46
CA TYR A 24 -28.25 4.04 0.22
C TYR A 24 -28.29 5.45 -0.42
N TYR A 25 -28.36 5.52 -1.75
CA TYR A 25 -28.51 6.75 -2.49
C TYR A 25 -29.80 7.49 -2.17
N ALA A 26 -30.91 6.74 -2.06
CA ALA A 26 -32.19 7.31 -1.64
C ALA A 26 -32.14 7.81 -0.21
N VAL A 27 -31.42 7.12 0.68
CA VAL A 27 -31.19 7.54 2.07
C VAL A 27 -30.21 8.72 2.12
N LYS A 28 -29.15 8.74 1.34
CA LYS A 28 -28.17 9.85 1.25
C LYS A 28 -28.80 11.12 0.66
N ARG A 29 -29.72 11.00 -0.30
CA ARG A 29 -30.52 12.14 -0.80
C ARG A 29 -31.47 12.74 0.24
N LYS A 30 -31.93 11.93 1.20
CA LYS A 30 -32.73 12.39 2.34
C LYS A 30 -31.91 12.94 3.48
N ARG A 31 -30.56 12.77 3.46
CA ARG A 31 -29.70 13.48 4.38
C ARG A 31 -29.89 14.98 4.15
N LYS A 32 -30.13 15.72 5.20
CA LYS A 32 -29.76 17.11 5.24
C LYS A 32 -28.35 17.20 4.67
N SER A 33 -28.21 17.95 3.58
CA SER A 33 -26.94 18.17 2.92
C SER A 33 -25.84 18.30 3.96
N LEU A 34 -24.79 17.50 3.83
CA LEU A 34 -23.55 17.77 4.56
C LEU A 34 -23.24 19.24 4.35
N SER A 35 -22.87 19.94 5.39
CA SER A 35 -22.58 21.38 5.32
C SER A 35 -21.66 21.68 4.14
N PRO A 36 -21.86 22.76 3.40
CA PRO A 36 -20.92 23.19 2.38
C PRO A 36 -19.51 23.27 2.98
N ILE A 37 -18.51 22.82 2.23
CA ILE A 37 -17.12 22.86 2.68
C ILE A 37 -16.66 24.31 2.75
N ASN A 38 -16.22 24.75 3.92
CA ASN A 38 -15.54 26.03 4.06
C ASN A 38 -14.09 25.88 3.53
N LYS A 39 -13.83 26.36 2.32
CA LYS A 39 -12.53 26.21 1.65
C LYS A 39 -11.34 26.89 2.34
N SER A 40 -11.59 27.77 3.32
CA SER A 40 -10.54 28.41 4.12
C SER A 40 -10.26 27.70 5.46
N ASN A 41 -11.07 26.70 5.82
CA ASN A 41 -10.88 25.92 7.05
C ASN A 41 -11.55 24.54 6.87
N ILE A 42 -10.85 23.65 6.21
CA ILE A 42 -11.31 22.29 5.88
C ILE A 42 -10.85 21.35 6.99
N LYS A 43 -11.77 20.73 7.67
CA LYS A 43 -11.47 19.80 8.74
C LYS A 43 -11.31 18.38 8.20
N VAL A 44 -10.11 17.84 8.30
CA VAL A 44 -9.76 16.50 7.79
C VAL A 44 -9.35 15.59 8.93
N CYS A 45 -9.84 14.35 8.91
CA CYS A 45 -9.46 13.32 9.86
C CYS A 45 -8.88 12.10 9.13
N PHE A 46 -7.70 11.65 9.54
CA PHE A 46 -7.10 10.40 9.10
C PHE A 46 -7.30 9.32 10.16
N ILE A 47 -7.87 8.18 9.79
CA ILE A 47 -8.03 7.04 10.72
C ILE A 47 -6.79 6.17 10.66
N VAL A 48 -6.13 6.00 11.82
CA VAL A 48 -4.94 5.15 11.97
C VAL A 48 -5.25 3.98 12.90
N GLN A 49 -5.24 2.76 12.34
CA GLN A 49 -5.36 1.49 13.06
C GLN A 49 -4.07 0.68 13.00
N ARG A 50 -3.29 0.87 11.94
CA ARG A 50 -2.02 0.19 11.65
C ARG A 50 -1.02 1.22 11.18
N THR A 51 0.01 1.43 11.96
CA THR A 51 1.06 2.42 11.64
C THR A 51 1.87 2.03 10.40
N GLU A 52 1.97 0.72 10.13
CA GLU A 52 2.74 0.15 9.01
C GLU A 52 2.19 0.56 7.64
N ILE A 53 0.88 0.87 7.56
CA ILE A 53 0.23 1.25 6.30
C ILE A 53 0.03 2.75 6.16
N PHE A 54 0.38 3.55 7.17
CA PHE A 54 0.21 5.01 7.15
C PHE A 54 0.93 5.66 5.96
N THR A 55 2.05 5.09 5.52
CA THR A 55 2.78 5.54 4.33
C THR A 55 1.93 5.63 3.06
N SER A 56 0.79 4.90 2.99
CA SER A 56 -0.13 4.99 1.85
C SER A 56 -0.87 6.32 1.73
N VAL A 57 -0.92 7.10 2.78
CA VAL A 57 -1.54 8.43 2.82
C VAL A 57 -0.59 9.51 3.32
N GLN A 58 0.67 9.16 3.59
CA GLN A 58 1.64 10.04 4.24
C GLN A 58 1.88 11.32 3.44
N SER A 59 2.14 11.25 2.14
CA SER A 59 2.37 12.43 1.30
C SER A 59 1.16 13.37 1.29
N VAL A 60 -0.05 12.80 1.23
CA VAL A 60 -1.30 13.57 1.29
C VAL A 60 -1.46 14.23 2.66
N PHE A 61 -1.18 13.51 3.73
CA PHE A 61 -1.23 14.00 5.11
C PHE A 61 -0.24 15.15 5.32
N GLU A 62 1.03 14.96 4.97
CA GLU A 62 2.09 15.97 5.12
C GLU A 62 1.75 17.26 4.35
N THR A 63 1.32 17.13 3.09
CA THR A 63 0.91 18.29 2.28
C THR A 63 -0.29 19.03 2.90
N MET A 64 -1.26 18.31 3.49
CA MET A 64 -2.39 18.95 4.17
C MET A 64 -1.97 19.62 5.48
N CYS A 65 -0.96 19.12 6.19
CA CYS A 65 -0.41 19.75 7.39
C CYS A 65 0.34 21.06 7.06
N GLU A 66 0.93 21.17 5.88
CA GLU A 66 1.64 22.35 5.39
C GLU A 66 0.70 23.42 4.80
N ASP A 67 -0.52 23.07 4.45
CA ASP A 67 -1.51 23.96 3.82
C ASP A 67 -2.49 24.54 4.86
N ASP A 68 -2.39 25.83 5.12
CA ASP A 68 -3.19 26.56 6.13
C ASP A 68 -4.72 26.47 5.91
N ARG A 69 -5.15 25.99 4.75
CA ARG A 69 -6.58 25.74 4.48
C ARG A 69 -7.11 24.50 5.21
N PHE A 70 -6.23 23.62 5.70
CA PHE A 70 -6.63 22.37 6.33
C PHE A 70 -6.37 22.38 7.84
N SER A 71 -7.35 21.89 8.59
CA SER A 71 -7.20 21.54 10.00
C SER A 71 -7.16 20.02 10.11
N VAL A 72 -5.95 19.49 10.29
CA VAL A 72 -5.69 18.04 10.23
C VAL A 72 -5.78 17.40 11.60
N SER A 73 -6.49 16.30 11.70
CA SER A 73 -6.59 15.46 12.90
C SER A 73 -6.32 14.00 12.56
N ILE A 74 -5.85 13.25 13.54
CA ILE A 74 -5.75 11.79 13.45
C ILE A 74 -6.66 11.16 14.49
N LEU A 75 -7.52 10.25 14.06
CA LEU A 75 -8.31 9.38 14.92
C LEU A 75 -7.59 8.06 15.07
N VAL A 76 -7.10 7.77 16.28
CA VAL A 76 -6.39 6.54 16.57
C VAL A 76 -7.38 5.46 16.99
N LEU A 77 -7.44 4.37 16.23
CA LEU A 77 -8.26 3.22 16.53
C LEU A 77 -7.39 1.98 16.81
N PRO A 78 -7.90 1.02 17.61
CA PRO A 78 -7.19 -0.22 17.84
C PRO A 78 -7.13 -1.11 16.60
N ARG A 79 -6.10 -1.94 16.53
CA ARG A 79 -5.98 -2.98 15.51
C ARG A 79 -7.01 -4.09 15.75
N TYR A 80 -7.52 -4.68 14.66
CA TYR A 80 -8.37 -5.87 14.75
C TYR A 80 -7.52 -7.13 14.87
N ASP A 81 -7.77 -7.94 15.89
CA ASP A 81 -7.15 -9.26 16.09
C ASP A 81 -8.02 -10.31 15.39
N HIS A 82 -7.56 -10.80 14.23
CA HIS A 82 -8.28 -11.79 13.44
C HIS A 82 -8.40 -13.15 14.14
N ALA A 83 -7.43 -13.54 14.98
CA ALA A 83 -7.47 -14.80 15.72
C ALA A 83 -8.54 -14.77 16.80
N LYS A 84 -8.65 -13.65 17.51
CA LYS A 84 -9.65 -13.45 18.57
C LYS A 84 -10.96 -12.86 18.05
N LYS A 85 -11.02 -12.47 16.77
CA LYS A 85 -12.19 -11.83 16.12
C LYS A 85 -12.71 -10.60 16.87
N LYS A 86 -11.82 -9.78 17.40
CA LYS A 86 -12.13 -8.55 18.14
C LYS A 86 -11.06 -7.50 17.99
N VAL A 87 -11.38 -6.25 18.35
CA VAL A 87 -10.41 -5.17 18.41
C VAL A 87 -9.43 -5.36 19.57
N ASP A 88 -8.15 -5.11 19.31
CA ASP A 88 -7.08 -5.21 20.32
C ASP A 88 -6.75 -3.83 20.87
N ILE A 89 -7.35 -3.49 22.00
CA ILE A 89 -7.21 -2.20 22.67
C ILE A 89 -5.73 -1.92 23.06
N SER A 90 -4.93 -2.95 23.32
CA SER A 90 -3.53 -2.78 23.72
C SER A 90 -2.67 -2.09 22.64
N THR A 91 -3.16 -2.05 21.39
CA THR A 91 -2.45 -1.41 20.28
C THR A 91 -2.63 0.11 20.22
N ILE A 92 -3.58 0.68 20.98
CA ILE A 92 -3.92 2.11 20.94
C ILE A 92 -2.73 2.98 21.34
N GLU A 93 -2.10 2.70 22.48
CA GLU A 93 -1.00 3.52 23.02
C GLU A 93 0.17 3.59 22.02
N LYS A 94 0.57 2.46 21.45
CA LYS A 94 1.62 2.41 20.41
C LYS A 94 1.24 3.26 19.19
N ASN A 95 -0.02 3.20 18.78
CA ASN A 95 -0.49 3.99 17.63
C ASN A 95 -0.53 5.49 17.96
N ILE A 96 -0.90 5.88 19.19
CA ILE A 96 -0.88 7.26 19.67
C ILE A 96 0.55 7.81 19.67
N ASP A 97 1.52 7.05 20.21
CA ASP A 97 2.92 7.46 20.26
C ASP A 97 3.48 7.67 18.85
N PHE A 98 3.15 6.79 17.93
CA PHE A 98 3.50 6.98 16.52
C PHE A 98 2.91 8.28 15.96
N CYS A 99 1.60 8.51 16.16
CA CYS A 99 0.91 9.66 15.58
C CYS A 99 1.39 11.00 16.16
N LYS A 100 1.72 11.06 17.46
CA LYS A 100 2.26 12.27 18.10
C LYS A 100 3.62 12.70 17.55
N ASN A 101 4.36 11.78 16.94
CA ASN A 101 5.67 12.05 16.38
C ASN A 101 5.62 12.44 14.87
N LEU A 102 4.43 12.48 14.25
CA LEU A 102 4.30 12.83 12.82
C LEU A 102 4.43 14.34 12.58
N ASP A 103 3.66 15.14 13.30
CA ASP A 103 3.67 16.61 13.23
C ASP A 103 3.14 17.20 14.54
N ALA A 104 3.77 18.28 15.02
CA ALA A 104 3.37 18.96 16.27
C ALA A 104 2.04 19.76 16.13
N LYS A 105 1.61 20.09 14.92
CA LYS A 105 0.42 20.91 14.66
C LYS A 105 -0.88 20.10 14.63
N ILE A 106 -0.81 18.77 14.60
CA ILE A 106 -1.99 17.91 14.45
C ILE A 106 -2.71 17.66 15.79
N THR A 107 -4.00 17.42 15.72
CA THR A 107 -4.78 16.93 16.84
C THR A 107 -4.85 15.40 16.79
N VAL A 108 -4.26 14.72 17.77
CA VAL A 108 -4.37 13.26 17.92
C VAL A 108 -5.52 12.93 18.85
N ILE A 109 -6.52 12.22 18.35
CA ILE A 109 -7.75 11.88 19.06
C ILE A 109 -7.70 10.41 19.45
N ASN A 110 -7.70 10.14 20.77
CA ASN A 110 -7.97 8.82 21.32
C ASN A 110 -9.46 8.75 21.72
N PRO A 111 -10.29 8.05 20.94
CA PRO A 111 -11.72 7.98 21.24
C PRO A 111 -12.09 6.88 22.22
N TYR A 112 -11.12 6.11 22.73
CA TYR A 112 -11.38 5.03 23.66
C TYR A 112 -11.32 5.51 25.12
N ASN A 113 -12.43 5.38 25.80
CA ASN A 113 -12.52 5.65 27.23
C ASN A 113 -12.24 4.36 28.02
N ALA A 114 -11.10 4.31 28.71
CA ALA A 114 -10.66 3.14 29.48
C ALA A 114 -11.53 2.85 30.70
N GLN A 115 -12.16 3.88 31.32
CA GLN A 115 -13.01 3.72 32.52
C GLN A 115 -14.33 3.07 32.15
N THR A 116 -14.98 3.55 31.08
CA THR A 116 -16.26 3.01 30.60
C THR A 116 -16.10 1.84 29.63
N LYS A 117 -14.87 1.54 29.21
CA LYS A 117 -14.54 0.53 28.19
C LYS A 117 -15.34 0.72 26.89
N SER A 118 -15.57 1.96 26.50
CA SER A 118 -16.38 2.31 25.34
C SER A 118 -15.68 3.33 24.44
N PHE A 119 -16.12 3.39 23.20
CA PHE A 119 -15.66 4.39 22.24
C PHE A 119 -16.59 5.61 22.26
N GLU A 120 -16.03 6.80 22.10
CA GLU A 120 -16.76 8.06 22.07
C GLU A 120 -17.37 8.33 20.69
N ASP A 121 -18.38 9.21 20.63
CA ASP A 121 -18.91 9.73 19.38
C ASP A 121 -18.03 10.87 18.89
N ILE A 122 -17.69 10.85 17.59
CA ILE A 122 -16.85 11.87 16.96
C ILE A 122 -17.63 12.81 16.04
N SER A 123 -18.95 12.68 15.96
CA SER A 123 -19.79 13.55 15.10
C SER A 123 -19.67 15.04 15.43
N GLY A 124 -19.43 15.37 16.72
CA GLY A 124 -19.25 16.74 17.21
C GLY A 124 -17.98 17.46 16.70
N TYR A 125 -16.99 16.73 16.17
CA TYR A 125 -15.80 17.35 15.55
C TYR A 125 -16.11 18.00 14.22
N ASN A 126 -17.21 17.61 13.55
CA ASN A 126 -17.67 18.16 12.27
C ASN A 126 -16.59 18.08 11.17
N PHE A 127 -15.98 16.92 11.00
CA PHE A 127 -15.02 16.70 9.92
C PHE A 127 -15.69 16.80 8.54
N ASP A 128 -15.10 17.57 7.64
CA ASP A 128 -15.52 17.64 6.23
C ASP A 128 -15.17 16.35 5.50
N PHE A 129 -13.98 15.80 5.79
CA PHE A 129 -13.46 14.58 5.20
C PHE A 129 -12.88 13.64 6.27
N ILE A 130 -13.16 12.35 6.11
CA ILE A 130 -12.54 11.28 6.89
C ILE A 130 -11.85 10.30 5.94
N PHE A 131 -10.52 10.20 6.03
CA PHE A 131 -9.73 9.21 5.33
C PHE A 131 -9.75 7.89 6.09
N LEU A 132 -10.28 6.85 5.46
CA LEU A 132 -10.34 5.50 6.02
C LEU A 132 -8.98 4.81 5.92
N GLY A 133 -8.49 4.22 7.00
CA GLY A 133 -7.21 3.49 7.01
C GLY A 133 -7.29 2.12 6.34
N LEU A 134 -8.44 1.44 6.45
CA LEU A 134 -8.66 0.10 5.92
C LEU A 134 -10.02 0.01 5.19
N PRO A 135 -10.16 -0.87 4.18
CA PRO A 135 -11.43 -1.04 3.44
C PRO A 135 -12.42 -1.98 4.11
N TYR A 136 -12.07 -2.54 5.28
CA TYR A 136 -12.80 -3.61 5.96
C TYR A 136 -13.60 -3.06 7.15
N ALA A 137 -14.86 -2.71 6.95
CA ALA A 137 -15.71 -2.12 7.99
C ALA A 137 -15.79 -2.97 9.28
N GLY A 138 -15.74 -4.31 9.16
CA GLY A 138 -15.75 -5.21 10.31
C GLY A 138 -14.50 -5.18 11.19
N GLU A 139 -13.42 -4.52 10.73
CA GLU A 139 -12.20 -4.30 11.54
C GLU A 139 -12.26 -3.01 12.36
N TYR A 140 -13.32 -2.20 12.20
CA TYR A 140 -13.54 -0.98 12.97
C TYR A 140 -14.47 -1.26 14.15
N PRO A 141 -14.32 -0.56 15.29
CA PRO A 141 -15.36 -0.52 16.29
C PRO A 141 -16.69 -0.04 15.68
N GLU A 142 -17.82 -0.56 16.14
CA GLU A 142 -19.15 -0.36 15.51
C GLU A 142 -19.51 1.13 15.30
N LYS A 143 -19.16 2.01 16.23
CA LYS A 143 -19.38 3.46 16.11
C LYS A 143 -18.66 4.09 14.92
N TYR A 144 -17.59 3.46 14.40
CA TYR A 144 -16.78 3.95 13.28
C TYR A 144 -17.00 3.13 12.01
N HIS A 145 -18.04 2.30 11.94
CA HIS A 145 -18.42 1.66 10.67
C HIS A 145 -18.74 2.72 9.62
N PHE A 146 -18.41 2.43 8.37
CA PHE A 146 -18.58 3.38 7.25
C PHE A 146 -19.97 3.94 7.14
N LYS A 147 -21.01 3.10 7.42
CA LYS A 147 -22.41 3.55 7.48
C LYS A 147 -22.63 4.68 8.47
N THR A 148 -22.02 4.60 9.64
CA THR A 148 -22.15 5.61 10.71
C THR A 148 -21.37 6.86 10.35
N LEU A 149 -20.07 6.73 10.03
CA LEU A 149 -19.20 7.84 9.67
C LEU A 149 -19.77 8.64 8.48
N SER A 150 -20.26 7.92 7.47
CA SER A 150 -20.84 8.54 6.29
C SER A 150 -22.10 9.39 6.57
N GLN A 151 -22.68 9.37 7.77
CA GLN A 151 -23.86 10.19 8.12
C GLN A 151 -23.53 11.64 8.41
N TYR A 152 -22.32 11.95 8.75
CA TYR A 152 -21.91 13.30 9.14
C TYR A 152 -20.61 13.79 8.49
N SER A 153 -19.91 12.94 7.72
CA SER A 153 -18.69 13.32 7.01
C SER A 153 -18.59 12.66 5.63
N ARG A 154 -17.80 13.23 4.74
CA ARG A 154 -17.42 12.63 3.44
C ARG A 154 -16.31 11.63 3.65
N LEU A 155 -16.53 10.38 3.23
CA LEU A 155 -15.54 9.32 3.37
C LEU A 155 -14.62 9.25 2.17
N CYS A 156 -13.32 9.32 2.44
CA CYS A 156 -12.23 9.20 1.48
C CYS A 156 -11.51 7.87 1.67
N TYR A 157 -11.11 7.22 0.59
CA TYR A 157 -10.30 6.02 0.67
C TYR A 157 -9.19 6.02 -0.38
N VAL A 158 -7.98 5.80 0.08
CA VAL A 158 -6.78 5.51 -0.72
C VAL A 158 -6.40 4.07 -0.43
N PRO A 159 -6.12 3.21 -1.43
CA PRO A 159 -5.65 1.86 -1.19
C PRO A 159 -4.39 1.83 -0.33
N TYR A 160 -4.39 1.01 0.72
CA TYR A 160 -3.23 0.89 1.61
C TYR A 160 -2.08 0.07 1.01
N GLY A 161 -2.32 -0.64 -0.07
CA GLY A 161 -1.34 -1.38 -0.84
C GLY A 161 -1.56 -1.17 -2.33
N SER A 162 -0.50 -1.25 -3.11
CA SER A 162 -0.56 -1.10 -4.57
C SER A 162 -1.27 -2.29 -5.23
N SER A 163 -2.19 -1.99 -6.14
CA SER A 163 -2.93 -2.98 -6.93
C SER A 163 -2.33 -3.22 -8.32
N TYR A 164 -1.16 -2.68 -8.62
CA TYR A 164 -0.53 -2.80 -9.95
C TYR A 164 -0.30 -4.25 -10.38
N ALA A 165 0.13 -5.11 -9.47
CA ALA A 165 0.34 -6.53 -9.72
C ALA A 165 -0.91 -7.39 -9.50
N ASP A 166 -1.97 -6.84 -8.88
CA ASP A 166 -3.14 -7.60 -8.48
C ASP A 166 -4.02 -8.01 -9.66
N GLY A 167 -4.51 -9.24 -9.60
CA GLY A 167 -5.60 -9.70 -10.45
C GLY A 167 -6.94 -9.14 -9.97
N ILE A 168 -7.95 -9.15 -10.85
CA ILE A 168 -9.31 -8.65 -10.56
C ILE A 168 -9.92 -9.28 -9.29
N LYS A 169 -9.55 -10.52 -8.96
CA LYS A 169 -10.01 -11.21 -7.75
C LYS A 169 -9.51 -10.52 -6.49
N MET A 170 -8.24 -10.14 -6.45
CA MET A 170 -7.64 -9.42 -5.31
C MET A 170 -8.22 -8.01 -5.18
N ILE A 171 -8.41 -7.30 -6.30
CA ILE A 171 -9.07 -5.98 -6.31
C ILE A 171 -10.48 -6.09 -5.68
N ARG A 172 -11.24 -7.13 -5.98
CA ARG A 172 -12.58 -7.36 -5.37
C ARG A 172 -12.52 -7.60 -3.86
N VAL A 173 -11.48 -8.29 -3.38
CA VAL A 173 -11.29 -8.54 -1.95
C VAL A 173 -10.88 -7.26 -1.22
N SER A 174 -10.01 -6.47 -1.83
CA SER A 174 -9.52 -5.22 -1.25
C SER A 174 -10.57 -4.10 -1.28
N LEU A 175 -11.45 -4.08 -2.30
CA LEU A 175 -12.51 -3.07 -2.44
C LEU A 175 -13.87 -3.69 -2.12
N THR A 176 -14.17 -3.78 -0.83
CA THR A 176 -15.38 -4.43 -0.33
C THR A 176 -16.65 -3.69 -0.74
N ASP A 177 -17.77 -4.43 -0.85
CA ASP A 177 -19.10 -3.84 -1.12
C ASP A 177 -19.49 -2.76 -0.12
N ASN A 178 -19.10 -2.97 1.15
CA ASN A 178 -19.38 -2.02 2.22
C ASN A 178 -18.64 -0.71 1.98
N LEU A 179 -17.34 -0.76 1.64
CA LEU A 179 -16.55 0.42 1.28
C LEU A 179 -17.20 1.13 0.08
N LEU A 180 -17.42 0.42 -1.03
CA LEU A 180 -17.95 1.00 -2.26
C LEU A 180 -19.35 1.61 -2.07
N THR A 181 -20.11 1.12 -1.10
CA THR A 181 -21.44 1.66 -0.76
C THR A 181 -21.36 3.02 -0.06
N TYR A 182 -20.38 3.22 0.82
CA TYR A 182 -20.36 4.39 1.72
C TYR A 182 -19.28 5.41 1.42
N VAL A 183 -18.24 5.07 0.62
CA VAL A 183 -17.21 6.01 0.23
C VAL A 183 -17.76 7.12 -0.68
N ASP A 184 -17.29 8.35 -0.46
CA ASP A 184 -17.61 9.51 -1.30
C ASP A 184 -16.50 9.82 -2.31
N TYR A 185 -15.23 9.61 -1.91
CA TYR A 185 -14.04 9.84 -2.71
C TYR A 185 -13.16 8.59 -2.66
N LEU A 186 -13.15 7.83 -3.75
CA LEU A 186 -12.29 6.67 -3.92
C LEU A 186 -11.14 7.05 -4.86
N PHE A 187 -9.94 7.03 -4.32
CA PHE A 187 -8.73 7.37 -5.04
C PHE A 187 -8.09 6.08 -5.56
N ALA A 188 -8.26 5.81 -6.86
CA ALA A 188 -7.69 4.64 -7.49
C ALA A 188 -6.19 4.81 -7.69
N ASP A 189 -5.42 3.80 -7.27
CA ASP A 189 -3.97 3.75 -7.37
C ASP A 189 -3.48 3.40 -8.78
N CYS A 190 -4.32 2.73 -9.60
CA CYS A 190 -3.99 2.35 -10.97
C CYS A 190 -5.24 2.23 -11.85
N ASP A 191 -5.02 2.17 -13.16
CA ASP A 191 -6.09 2.07 -14.17
C ASP A 191 -7.02 0.88 -13.96
N LYS A 192 -6.50 -0.27 -13.54
CA LYS A 192 -7.34 -1.46 -13.27
C LYS A 192 -8.37 -1.18 -12.18
N VAL A 193 -7.95 -0.55 -11.09
CA VAL A 193 -8.82 -0.17 -9.97
C VAL A 193 -9.81 0.89 -10.44
N TYR A 194 -9.35 1.91 -11.15
CA TYR A 194 -10.21 2.95 -11.71
C TYR A 194 -11.31 2.34 -12.60
N GLN A 195 -10.94 1.53 -13.60
CA GLN A 195 -11.90 0.91 -14.52
C GLN A 195 -12.88 -0.01 -13.78
N TYR A 196 -12.38 -0.83 -12.86
CA TYR A 196 -13.23 -1.70 -12.05
C TYR A 196 -14.26 -0.89 -11.25
N CYS A 197 -13.82 0.08 -10.46
CA CYS A 197 -14.70 0.87 -9.60
C CYS A 197 -15.65 1.76 -10.42
N ASN A 198 -15.14 2.42 -11.46
CA ASN A 198 -15.96 3.28 -12.32
C ASN A 198 -17.08 2.49 -13.02
N SER A 199 -16.80 1.26 -13.47
CA SER A 199 -17.84 0.40 -14.05
C SER A 199 -18.92 0.02 -13.05
N LYS A 200 -18.56 -0.17 -11.78
CA LYS A 200 -19.48 -0.53 -10.69
C LYS A 200 -20.27 0.69 -10.17
N LEU A 201 -19.62 1.82 -10.10
CA LEU A 201 -20.14 3.04 -9.48
C LEU A 201 -20.62 4.09 -10.48
N LYS A 202 -20.65 3.77 -11.78
CA LYS A 202 -20.98 4.72 -12.87
C LYS A 202 -22.27 5.51 -12.69
N LEU A 203 -23.25 4.95 -11.98
CA LEU A 203 -24.53 5.60 -11.68
C LEU A 203 -24.58 6.21 -10.27
N CYS A 204 -23.53 6.02 -9.46
CA CYS A 204 -23.43 6.62 -8.15
C CYS A 204 -22.75 7.99 -8.24
N LYS A 205 -23.12 8.87 -7.32
CA LYS A 205 -22.49 10.17 -7.17
C LYS A 205 -22.08 10.36 -5.72
N ASN A 206 -21.05 11.13 -5.43
CA ASN A 206 -20.67 11.46 -4.05
C ASN A 206 -21.67 12.44 -3.39
N ALA A 207 -21.38 12.82 -2.12
CA ALA A 207 -22.24 13.74 -1.37
C ALA A 207 -22.46 15.08 -2.09
N ASP A 208 -21.50 15.48 -2.93
CA ASP A 208 -21.53 16.73 -3.69
C ASP A 208 -22.11 16.56 -5.11
N SER A 209 -22.81 15.45 -5.37
CA SER A 209 -23.42 15.09 -6.66
C SER A 209 -22.43 14.90 -7.81
N LYS A 210 -21.21 14.50 -7.51
CA LYS A 210 -20.13 14.25 -8.48
C LYS A 210 -19.67 12.79 -8.52
N LYS A 211 -18.69 12.50 -9.36
CA LYS A 211 -18.11 11.17 -9.45
C LYS A 211 -17.43 10.78 -8.14
N ILE A 212 -17.46 9.49 -7.86
CA ILE A 212 -16.86 8.90 -6.66
C ILE A 212 -15.40 8.52 -6.91
N VAL A 213 -15.07 8.05 -8.12
CA VAL A 213 -13.76 7.46 -8.42
C VAL A 213 -12.86 8.44 -9.16
N TYR A 214 -11.63 8.57 -8.68
CA TYR A 214 -10.58 9.44 -9.22
C TYR A 214 -9.34 8.60 -9.50
N ASN A 215 -8.80 8.66 -10.71
CA ASN A 215 -7.58 7.97 -11.11
C ASN A 215 -6.38 8.88 -10.81
N ILE A 216 -5.79 8.71 -9.65
CA ILE A 216 -4.75 9.62 -9.15
C ILE A 216 -3.34 9.03 -9.16
N GLY A 217 -3.20 7.71 -9.15
CA GLY A 217 -1.96 7.00 -8.87
C GLY A 217 -1.82 6.61 -7.39
N PHE A 218 -0.65 6.13 -7.00
CA PHE A 218 -0.40 5.60 -5.65
C PHE A 218 0.43 6.58 -4.82
N PRO A 219 -0.08 7.13 -3.70
CA PRO A 219 0.61 8.20 -2.95
C PRO A 219 2.00 7.84 -2.42
N ARG A 220 2.32 6.56 -2.24
CA ARG A 220 3.67 6.15 -1.86
C ARG A 220 4.72 6.46 -2.93
N PHE A 221 4.31 6.67 -4.19
CA PHE A 221 5.23 7.10 -5.24
C PHE A 221 5.80 8.50 -4.96
N ASP A 222 5.06 9.34 -4.24
CA ASP A 222 5.54 10.66 -3.82
C ASP A 222 6.70 10.59 -2.81
N LEU A 223 6.81 9.48 -2.06
CA LEU A 223 7.86 9.26 -1.07
C LEU A 223 9.17 8.74 -1.66
N VAL A 224 9.16 8.41 -2.95
CA VAL A 224 10.27 7.78 -3.64
C VAL A 224 10.86 8.75 -4.66
N GLU A 225 12.11 9.12 -4.46
CA GLU A 225 12.83 9.99 -5.37
C GLU A 225 13.33 9.21 -6.59
N ARG A 226 13.17 9.78 -7.79
CA ARG A 226 13.83 9.28 -8.99
C ARG A 226 15.28 9.78 -9.00
N ASP A 227 16.21 8.86 -8.82
CA ASP A 227 17.63 9.16 -8.85
C ASP A 227 18.32 8.18 -9.79
N LYS A 228 18.78 8.68 -10.95
CA LYS A 228 19.60 7.90 -11.89
C LYS A 228 21.03 7.87 -11.39
N LYS A 229 21.42 6.77 -10.78
CA LYS A 229 22.79 6.56 -10.34
C LYS A 229 23.68 6.14 -11.49
N SER A 230 24.87 6.73 -11.56
CA SER A 230 25.84 6.50 -12.62
C SER A 230 26.58 5.16 -12.50
N SER A 231 26.54 4.53 -11.31
CA SER A 231 27.13 3.20 -11.08
C SER A 231 26.28 2.39 -10.13
N ILE A 232 26.20 1.10 -10.40
CA ILE A 232 25.41 0.16 -9.59
C ILE A 232 26.38 -0.62 -8.70
N LYS A 233 26.38 -0.32 -7.40
CA LYS A 233 27.25 -0.93 -6.40
C LYS A 233 26.49 -1.54 -5.23
N THR A 234 25.31 -1.02 -4.92
CA THR A 234 24.48 -1.48 -3.79
C THR A 234 23.23 -2.19 -4.29
N PHE A 235 23.12 -3.45 -3.95
CA PHE A 235 21.98 -4.30 -4.30
C PHE A 235 21.10 -4.49 -3.07
N LEU A 236 19.78 -4.36 -3.23
CA LEU A 236 18.79 -4.64 -2.21
C LEU A 236 18.07 -5.95 -2.54
N TRP A 237 18.16 -6.94 -1.67
CA TRP A 237 17.44 -8.19 -1.84
C TRP A 237 16.21 -8.26 -0.93
N LEU A 238 15.04 -8.45 -1.53
CA LEU A 238 13.73 -8.59 -0.86
C LEU A 238 13.20 -10.02 -1.02
N PRO A 239 13.63 -10.98 -0.21
CA PRO A 239 13.09 -12.33 -0.24
C PRO A 239 11.67 -12.38 0.33
N ARG A 240 10.82 -13.21 -0.28
CA ARG A 240 9.45 -13.46 0.19
C ARG A 240 9.44 -14.39 1.39
N TRP A 241 8.40 -14.28 2.22
CA TRP A 241 8.26 -15.02 3.48
C TRP A 241 7.53 -16.37 3.35
N THR A 242 6.83 -16.62 2.25
CA THR A 242 5.95 -17.79 2.08
C THR A 242 6.73 -19.08 1.84
N THR A 243 6.16 -20.18 2.28
CA THR A 243 6.61 -21.56 1.97
C THR A 243 5.73 -22.20 0.90
N SER A 244 4.87 -21.42 0.22
CA SER A 244 4.03 -21.91 -0.88
C SER A 244 4.89 -22.46 -2.03
N THR A 245 4.42 -23.52 -2.65
CA THR A 245 5.01 -24.09 -3.88
C THR A 245 4.37 -23.54 -5.15
N ASP A 246 3.33 -22.69 -5.05
CA ASP A 246 2.76 -22.00 -6.19
C ASP A 246 3.79 -21.03 -6.79
N ASN A 247 4.10 -21.20 -8.07
CA ASN A 247 5.11 -20.39 -8.77
C ASN A 247 4.89 -18.89 -8.67
N ASN A 248 3.64 -18.43 -8.47
CA ASN A 248 3.33 -17.00 -8.31
C ASN A 248 3.57 -16.49 -6.90
N GLU A 249 3.63 -17.40 -5.91
CA GLU A 249 3.78 -17.08 -4.50
C GLU A 249 5.05 -17.66 -3.87
N LYS A 250 5.80 -18.47 -4.62
CA LYS A 250 7.01 -19.11 -4.14
C LYS A 250 8.05 -18.08 -3.70
N SER A 251 8.68 -18.33 -2.56
CA SER A 251 9.91 -17.66 -2.18
C SER A 251 11.10 -18.32 -2.87
N THR A 252 12.02 -17.53 -3.39
CA THR A 252 13.29 -18.02 -3.95
C THR A 252 14.44 -17.92 -2.94
N PHE A 253 14.12 -17.71 -1.66
CA PHE A 253 15.12 -17.50 -0.61
C PHE A 253 16.13 -18.65 -0.52
N PHE A 254 15.65 -19.89 -0.48
CA PHE A 254 16.52 -21.07 -0.31
C PHE A 254 17.41 -21.33 -1.51
N GLU A 255 16.97 -20.97 -2.71
CA GLU A 255 17.75 -21.09 -3.93
C GLU A 255 18.86 -20.04 -4.02
N ASN A 256 18.58 -18.81 -3.51
CA ASN A 256 19.47 -17.66 -3.72
C ASN A 256 20.34 -17.31 -2.50
N LYS A 257 19.97 -17.68 -1.26
CA LYS A 257 20.62 -17.20 -0.05
C LYS A 257 22.13 -17.46 0.01
N ASP A 258 22.55 -18.69 -0.32
CA ASP A 258 23.95 -19.06 -0.24
C ASP A 258 24.76 -18.54 -1.44
N VAL A 259 24.12 -18.52 -2.60
CA VAL A 259 24.71 -18.08 -3.85
C VAL A 259 25.00 -16.57 -3.82
N LEU A 260 24.03 -15.76 -3.37
CA LEU A 260 24.21 -14.32 -3.23
C LEU A 260 25.26 -14.00 -2.16
N ILE A 261 25.21 -14.60 -0.97
CA ILE A 261 26.19 -14.32 0.07
C ILE A 261 27.61 -14.63 -0.42
N LYS A 262 27.85 -15.80 -1.00
CA LYS A 262 29.17 -16.17 -1.53
C LYS A 262 29.66 -15.21 -2.62
N TYR A 263 28.75 -14.78 -3.50
CA TYR A 263 29.10 -13.84 -4.55
C TYR A 263 29.56 -12.50 -3.98
N PHE A 264 28.78 -11.90 -3.06
CA PHE A 264 29.15 -10.61 -2.46
C PHE A 264 30.38 -10.72 -1.53
N GLN A 265 30.62 -11.86 -0.88
CA GLN A 265 31.87 -12.12 -0.14
C GLN A 265 33.09 -12.07 -1.05
N SER A 266 32.98 -12.53 -2.30
CA SER A 266 34.07 -12.49 -3.29
C SER A 266 34.18 -11.17 -4.04
N HIS A 267 33.22 -10.24 -3.88
CA HIS A 267 33.17 -8.92 -4.52
C HIS A 267 33.04 -7.80 -3.46
N PRO A 268 34.10 -7.50 -2.72
CA PRO A 268 34.03 -6.52 -1.62
C PRO A 268 33.75 -5.08 -2.09
N GLU A 269 33.89 -4.79 -3.38
CA GLU A 269 33.54 -3.52 -4.00
C GLU A 269 32.02 -3.33 -4.21
N LEU A 270 31.23 -4.41 -4.05
CA LEU A 270 29.77 -4.40 -4.11
C LEU A 270 29.18 -4.55 -2.71
N SER A 271 27.99 -4.03 -2.51
CA SER A 271 27.24 -4.15 -1.24
C SER A 271 25.90 -4.84 -1.45
N LEU A 272 25.50 -5.67 -0.49
CA LEU A 272 24.19 -6.32 -0.46
C LEU A 272 23.42 -5.90 0.80
N ILE A 273 22.24 -5.33 0.64
CA ILE A 273 21.27 -5.12 1.73
C ILE A 273 20.26 -6.26 1.63
N ILE A 274 20.18 -7.11 2.65
CA ILE A 274 19.15 -8.15 2.75
C ILE A 274 18.03 -7.61 3.62
N ARG A 275 16.84 -7.45 3.04
CA ARG A 275 15.65 -7.01 3.77
C ARG A 275 14.57 -8.08 3.72
N PRO A 276 14.52 -9.00 4.68
CA PRO A 276 13.50 -10.05 4.74
C PRO A 276 12.13 -9.42 5.02
N HIS A 277 11.09 -10.05 4.50
CA HIS A 277 9.73 -9.71 4.93
C HIS A 277 9.60 -9.88 6.45
N PRO A 278 8.92 -8.99 7.18
CA PRO A 278 8.83 -9.05 8.65
C PRO A 278 8.35 -10.39 9.25
N LEU A 279 7.58 -11.15 8.49
CA LEU A 279 7.08 -12.47 8.90
C LEU A 279 8.02 -13.63 8.52
N MET A 280 9.08 -13.40 7.73
CA MET A 280 9.83 -14.47 7.07
C MET A 280 10.45 -15.47 8.06
N PHE A 281 11.29 -15.01 8.94
CA PHE A 281 12.00 -15.92 9.86
C PHE A 281 11.07 -16.58 10.87
N ALA A 282 10.06 -15.82 11.38
CA ALA A 282 9.05 -16.40 12.27
C ALA A 282 8.27 -17.52 11.57
N HIS A 283 7.79 -17.26 10.36
CA HIS A 283 7.06 -18.25 9.57
C HIS A 283 7.90 -19.48 9.22
N TYR A 284 9.19 -19.29 8.88
CA TYR A 284 10.09 -20.41 8.58
C TYR A 284 10.35 -21.29 9.81
N ILE A 285 10.42 -20.69 10.99
CA ILE A 285 10.52 -21.44 12.25
C ILE A 285 9.21 -22.18 12.53
N ASP A 286 8.07 -21.52 12.42
CA ASP A 286 6.75 -22.08 12.72
C ASP A 286 6.39 -23.25 11.78
N THR A 287 6.84 -23.18 10.52
CA THR A 287 6.63 -24.24 9.52
C THR A 287 7.73 -25.31 9.52
N GLY A 288 8.79 -25.13 10.32
CA GLY A 288 9.88 -26.09 10.46
C GLY A 288 10.84 -26.17 9.27
N VAL A 289 10.79 -25.21 8.32
CA VAL A 289 11.75 -25.15 7.19
C VAL A 289 13.11 -24.58 7.61
N MET A 290 13.14 -23.84 8.71
CA MET A 290 14.35 -23.45 9.46
C MET A 290 14.07 -23.57 10.96
N ASN A 291 15.07 -23.96 11.73
CA ASN A 291 15.00 -23.87 13.19
C ASN A 291 15.65 -22.55 13.70
N LYS A 292 15.48 -22.26 14.98
CA LYS A 292 16.00 -21.02 15.61
C LYS A 292 17.51 -20.88 15.49
N ALA A 293 18.26 -22.01 15.59
CA ALA A 293 19.72 -22.01 15.50
C ALA A 293 20.18 -21.69 14.06
N GLU A 294 19.50 -22.22 13.06
CA GLU A 294 19.78 -21.95 11.65
C GLU A 294 19.50 -20.48 11.30
N VAL A 295 18.41 -19.91 11.79
CA VAL A 295 18.12 -18.48 11.62
C VAL A 295 19.18 -17.61 12.29
N ALA A 296 19.59 -17.96 13.51
CA ALA A 296 20.64 -17.24 14.24
C ALA A 296 21.99 -17.33 13.51
N ALA A 297 22.37 -18.51 13.03
CA ALA A 297 23.61 -18.71 12.26
C ALA A 297 23.59 -17.93 10.94
N TYR A 298 22.46 -17.89 10.24
CA TYR A 298 22.29 -17.09 9.02
C TYR A 298 22.46 -15.59 9.28
N LYS A 299 21.83 -15.07 10.34
CA LYS A 299 22.00 -13.66 10.73
C LYS A 299 23.44 -13.34 11.15
N GLN A 300 24.09 -14.26 11.86
CA GLN A 300 25.50 -14.07 12.27
C GLN A 300 26.42 -14.04 11.04
N LEU A 301 26.22 -14.92 10.06
CA LEU A 301 26.97 -14.92 8.81
C LEU A 301 26.86 -13.58 8.07
N ILE A 302 25.68 -12.94 8.07
CA ILE A 302 25.49 -11.63 7.48
C ILE A 302 26.29 -10.58 8.27
N ILE A 303 26.21 -10.60 9.62
CA ILE A 303 26.94 -9.66 10.50
C ILE A 303 28.45 -9.77 10.29
N ASP A 304 28.96 -10.99 10.11
CA ASP A 304 30.38 -11.26 9.93
C ASP A 304 30.90 -10.94 8.52
N THR A 305 30.00 -10.52 7.61
CA THR A 305 30.34 -10.18 6.22
C THR A 305 30.26 -8.66 6.02
N PRO A 306 31.41 -7.93 5.92
CA PRO A 306 31.45 -6.46 6.02
C PRO A 306 30.61 -5.71 4.97
N ASN A 307 30.46 -6.26 3.78
CA ASN A 307 29.70 -5.64 2.68
C ASN A 307 28.27 -6.18 2.53
N ILE A 308 27.78 -6.95 3.52
CA ILE A 308 26.39 -7.41 3.58
C ILE A 308 25.72 -6.85 4.84
N THR A 309 24.51 -6.31 4.69
CA THR A 309 23.75 -5.73 5.79
C THR A 309 22.37 -6.36 5.88
N LEU A 310 21.94 -6.76 7.08
CA LEU A 310 20.57 -7.16 7.36
C LEU A 310 19.74 -5.92 7.75
N ASP A 311 18.69 -5.61 6.99
CA ASP A 311 17.78 -4.51 7.29
C ASP A 311 16.44 -5.03 7.81
N GLU A 312 16.20 -4.86 9.09
CA GLU A 312 14.95 -5.18 9.80
C GLU A 312 14.21 -3.90 10.28
N ASN A 313 14.55 -2.72 9.75
CA ASN A 313 13.88 -1.48 10.11
C ASN A 313 12.40 -1.50 9.71
N PRO A 314 11.51 -0.84 10.45
CA PRO A 314 10.08 -0.76 10.09
C PRO A 314 9.84 -0.17 8.70
N SER A 315 10.55 0.90 8.31
CA SER A 315 10.45 1.54 7.00
C SER A 315 11.49 1.00 6.02
N TYR A 316 11.07 0.72 4.79
CA TYR A 316 11.94 0.29 3.68
C TYR A 316 12.50 1.48 2.88
N ILE A 317 12.00 2.69 3.07
CA ILE A 317 12.38 3.87 2.28
C ILE A 317 13.90 4.14 2.39
N GLY A 318 14.48 3.96 3.58
CA GLY A 318 15.92 4.11 3.77
C GLY A 318 16.77 3.14 2.94
N SER A 319 16.31 1.89 2.78
CA SER A 319 16.96 0.89 1.93
C SER A 319 16.78 1.21 0.44
N PHE A 320 15.61 1.71 0.04
CA PHE A 320 15.36 2.14 -1.34
C PHE A 320 16.29 3.28 -1.76
N LYS A 321 16.50 4.27 -0.89
CA LYS A 321 17.42 5.40 -1.16
C LYS A 321 18.88 4.96 -1.30
N LYS A 322 19.29 3.91 -0.59
CA LYS A 322 20.66 3.38 -0.64
C LYS A 322 20.92 2.47 -1.82
N ALA A 323 19.90 1.72 -2.23
CA ALA A 323 20.03 0.70 -3.26
C ALA A 323 20.14 1.29 -4.66
N ASP A 324 21.00 0.69 -5.48
CA ASP A 324 21.16 1.01 -6.90
C ASP A 324 20.47 -0.02 -7.79
N CYS A 325 20.17 -1.21 -7.25
CA CYS A 325 19.46 -2.29 -7.92
C CYS A 325 18.62 -3.08 -6.91
N LEU A 326 17.43 -3.50 -7.31
CA LEU A 326 16.59 -4.39 -6.52
C LEU A 326 16.68 -5.83 -7.05
N ILE A 327 16.83 -6.79 -6.14
CA ILE A 327 16.64 -8.23 -6.39
C ILE A 327 15.41 -8.64 -5.58
N ALA A 328 14.35 -9.14 -6.20
CA ALA A 328 13.12 -9.37 -5.46
C ALA A 328 12.29 -10.55 -5.95
N ASP A 329 11.70 -11.24 -5.00
CA ASP A 329 10.51 -12.05 -5.20
C ASP A 329 9.26 -11.17 -5.38
N TYR A 330 8.13 -11.81 -5.69
CA TYR A 330 6.84 -11.11 -5.75
C TYR A 330 6.52 -10.36 -4.44
N SER A 331 6.37 -9.04 -4.55
CA SER A 331 5.97 -8.17 -3.46
C SER A 331 5.32 -6.89 -4.01
N SER A 332 4.34 -6.34 -3.28
CA SER A 332 3.70 -5.07 -3.64
C SER A 332 4.70 -3.90 -3.69
N VAL A 333 5.78 -3.96 -2.92
CA VAL A 333 6.79 -2.89 -2.87
C VAL A 333 7.73 -2.87 -4.08
N VAL A 334 7.72 -3.89 -4.94
CA VAL A 334 8.51 -3.92 -6.18
C VAL A 334 8.13 -2.77 -7.12
N ILE A 335 6.82 -2.48 -7.21
CA ILE A 335 6.35 -1.36 -8.03
C ILE A 335 6.77 -0.01 -7.44
N GLU A 336 6.86 0.09 -6.13
CA GLU A 336 7.32 1.31 -5.46
C GLU A 336 8.82 1.54 -5.73
N TYR A 337 9.64 0.46 -5.71
CA TYR A 337 11.04 0.57 -6.11
C TYR A 337 11.19 0.91 -7.61
N PHE A 338 10.30 0.40 -8.46
CA PHE A 338 10.30 0.71 -9.90
C PHE A 338 10.28 2.21 -10.18
N ILE A 339 9.61 3.01 -9.31
CA ILE A 339 9.54 4.47 -9.42
C ILE A 339 10.91 5.14 -9.31
N THR A 340 11.88 4.54 -8.62
CA THR A 340 13.25 5.08 -8.53
C THR A 340 13.93 5.20 -9.90
N GLY A 341 13.48 4.44 -10.89
CA GLY A 341 14.13 4.32 -12.19
C GLY A 341 15.32 3.36 -12.18
N GLN A 342 15.66 2.76 -11.04
CA GLN A 342 16.76 1.81 -10.93
C GLN A 342 16.38 0.42 -11.47
N PRO A 343 17.36 -0.40 -11.87
CA PRO A 343 17.11 -1.74 -12.37
C PRO A 343 16.53 -2.68 -11.31
N ILE A 344 15.73 -3.63 -11.78
CA ILE A 344 15.12 -4.66 -10.95
C ILE A 344 15.42 -6.03 -11.55
N ILE A 345 16.04 -6.91 -10.76
CA ILE A 345 16.17 -8.35 -11.04
C ILE A 345 15.01 -9.05 -10.32
N TYR A 346 14.09 -9.62 -11.10
CA TYR A 346 12.86 -10.19 -10.60
C TYR A 346 12.87 -11.72 -10.70
N LEU A 347 12.60 -12.39 -9.58
CA LEU A 347 12.88 -13.81 -9.38
C LEU A 347 11.66 -14.74 -9.59
N ASN A 348 10.45 -14.23 -9.75
CA ASN A 348 9.20 -15.02 -9.81
C ASN A 348 8.59 -15.14 -11.21
N GLY A 349 9.32 -14.79 -12.26
CA GLY A 349 8.80 -14.78 -13.63
C GLY A 349 7.75 -13.66 -13.88
N THR A 350 7.34 -13.49 -15.13
CA THR A 350 6.56 -12.32 -15.57
C THR A 350 5.07 -12.33 -15.20
N LYS A 351 4.52 -13.44 -14.72
CA LYS A 351 3.07 -13.57 -14.48
C LYS A 351 2.53 -12.64 -13.39
N THR A 352 3.39 -12.23 -12.48
CA THR A 352 3.07 -11.37 -11.34
C THR A 352 3.47 -9.91 -11.56
N ILE A 353 4.05 -9.57 -12.72
CA ILE A 353 4.36 -8.21 -13.13
C ILE A 353 3.25 -7.71 -14.07
N GLU A 354 2.91 -6.44 -13.97
CA GLU A 354 2.04 -5.82 -14.95
C GLU A 354 2.69 -5.89 -16.34
N ARG A 355 1.94 -6.41 -17.34
CA ARG A 355 2.46 -6.63 -18.70
C ARG A 355 3.07 -5.38 -19.33
N SER A 356 2.55 -4.22 -19.01
CA SER A 356 2.98 -2.95 -19.59
C SER A 356 4.40 -2.51 -19.19
N ILE A 357 4.95 -3.12 -18.11
CA ILE A 357 6.30 -2.82 -17.60
C ILE A 357 7.19 -4.05 -17.51
N ALA A 358 6.67 -5.25 -17.82
CA ALA A 358 7.41 -6.51 -17.64
C ALA A 358 8.76 -6.51 -18.41
N ASP A 359 8.81 -5.88 -19.60
CA ASP A 359 10.01 -5.81 -20.41
C ASP A 359 11.11 -4.93 -19.79
N ALA A 360 10.76 -4.08 -18.83
CA ALA A 360 11.70 -3.21 -18.10
C ALA A 360 12.44 -3.93 -16.96
N PHE A 361 12.07 -5.20 -16.67
CA PHE A 361 12.65 -6.00 -15.59
C PHE A 361 13.62 -7.05 -16.12
N TYR A 362 14.69 -7.30 -15.39
CA TYR A 362 15.55 -8.47 -15.57
C TYR A 362 14.91 -9.67 -14.90
N VAL A 363 14.26 -10.53 -15.67
CA VAL A 363 13.59 -11.71 -15.13
C VAL A 363 14.58 -12.85 -15.01
N SER A 364 14.78 -13.36 -13.81
CA SER A 364 15.70 -14.46 -13.51
C SER A 364 14.93 -15.70 -13.09
N GLU A 365 15.30 -16.83 -13.67
CA GLU A 365 14.72 -18.15 -13.38
C GLU A 365 15.67 -19.05 -12.57
N THR A 366 16.97 -18.70 -12.54
CA THR A 366 17.98 -19.47 -11.78
C THR A 366 18.94 -18.55 -11.03
N PRO A 367 19.58 -19.04 -9.94
CA PRO A 367 20.60 -18.27 -9.22
C PRO A 367 21.76 -17.81 -10.10
N GLU A 368 22.21 -18.63 -11.05
CA GLU A 368 23.31 -18.31 -11.97
C GLU A 368 22.92 -17.15 -12.89
N GLN A 369 21.67 -17.13 -13.35
CA GLN A 369 21.15 -16.03 -14.16
C GLN A 369 21.02 -14.75 -13.32
N THR A 370 20.62 -14.86 -12.03
CA THR A 370 20.63 -13.74 -11.09
C THR A 370 22.02 -13.14 -10.99
N LEU A 371 23.06 -13.96 -10.75
CA LEU A 371 24.44 -13.48 -10.66
C LEU A 371 24.94 -12.86 -11.96
N SER A 372 24.56 -13.42 -13.12
CA SER A 372 24.90 -12.84 -14.42
C SER A 372 24.34 -11.43 -14.57
N PHE A 373 23.10 -11.19 -14.14
CA PHE A 373 22.51 -9.85 -14.15
C PHE A 373 23.17 -8.91 -13.13
N VAL A 374 23.48 -9.39 -11.93
CA VAL A 374 24.24 -8.62 -10.93
C VAL A 374 25.56 -8.15 -11.50
N GLN A 375 26.34 -9.05 -12.12
CA GLN A 375 27.63 -8.73 -12.73
C GLN A 375 27.49 -7.71 -13.86
N LYS A 376 26.60 -7.94 -14.83
CA LYS A 376 26.35 -7.00 -15.95
C LYS A 376 26.03 -5.59 -15.44
N LEU A 377 25.12 -5.49 -14.47
CA LEU A 377 24.70 -4.22 -13.90
C LEU A 377 25.85 -3.54 -13.12
N ALA A 378 26.64 -4.31 -12.37
CA ALA A 378 27.83 -3.81 -11.66
C ALA A 378 28.90 -3.28 -12.62
N ASP A 379 29.01 -3.88 -13.81
CA ASP A 379 29.89 -3.45 -14.90
C ASP A 379 29.34 -2.25 -15.69
N GLY A 380 28.18 -1.71 -15.30
CA GLY A 380 27.55 -0.54 -15.95
C GLY A 380 26.73 -0.88 -17.20
N ILE A 381 26.42 -2.16 -17.44
CA ILE A 381 25.64 -2.62 -18.60
C ILE A 381 24.17 -2.76 -18.20
N ASP A 382 23.36 -1.76 -18.49
CA ASP A 382 21.91 -1.75 -18.24
C ASP A 382 21.12 -1.74 -19.55
N GLU A 383 20.91 -2.92 -20.10
CA GLU A 383 20.21 -3.13 -21.38
C GLU A 383 18.72 -2.73 -21.35
N LYS A 384 18.16 -2.51 -20.13
CA LYS A 384 16.73 -2.21 -19.95
C LYS A 384 16.44 -0.77 -19.51
N ALA A 385 17.46 0.09 -19.47
CA ALA A 385 17.33 1.47 -19.02
C ALA A 385 16.27 2.24 -19.83
N ASP A 386 16.32 2.18 -21.16
CA ASP A 386 15.38 2.90 -22.05
C ASP A 386 13.94 2.37 -21.90
N LEU A 387 13.77 1.06 -21.72
CA LEU A 387 12.46 0.46 -21.53
C LEU A 387 11.85 0.91 -20.19
N ARG A 388 12.67 1.02 -19.16
CA ARG A 388 12.28 1.50 -17.83
C ARG A 388 11.88 2.97 -17.89
N GLU A 389 12.69 3.82 -18.52
CA GLU A 389 12.39 5.23 -18.69
C GLU A 389 11.08 5.46 -19.48
N LYS A 390 10.90 4.76 -20.59
CA LYS A 390 9.66 4.79 -21.37
C LYS A 390 8.44 4.37 -20.55
N ALA A 391 8.58 3.37 -19.69
CA ALA A 391 7.50 2.91 -18.83
C ALA A 391 7.17 3.94 -17.75
N LEU A 392 8.18 4.55 -17.12
CA LEU A 392 8.03 5.55 -16.05
C LEU A 392 7.44 6.88 -16.51
N ASN A 393 7.56 7.22 -17.79
CA ASN A 393 6.97 8.43 -18.37
C ASN A 393 5.45 8.34 -18.58
N ARG A 394 4.82 7.23 -18.18
CA ARG A 394 3.35 7.11 -18.20
C ARG A 394 2.72 7.80 -16.99
N ASP A 395 1.52 8.33 -17.19
CA ASP A 395 0.72 8.97 -16.14
C ASP A 395 0.49 8.09 -14.89
N ALA A 396 0.50 6.76 -15.06
CA ALA A 396 0.31 5.81 -13.99
C ALA A 396 1.41 5.82 -12.91
N TYR A 397 2.62 6.30 -13.24
CA TYR A 397 3.80 6.25 -12.36
C TYR A 397 4.28 7.64 -11.92
N ARG A 398 3.34 8.52 -11.64
CA ARG A 398 3.61 9.91 -11.24
C ARG A 398 3.94 10.02 -9.76
N SER A 399 4.66 11.09 -9.44
CA SER A 399 5.05 11.48 -8.08
C SER A 399 4.42 12.82 -7.65
N ASP A 400 3.20 13.12 -8.09
CA ASP A 400 2.42 14.31 -7.70
C ASP A 400 1.02 13.92 -7.19
N VAL A 401 0.92 12.71 -6.64
CA VAL A 401 -0.35 12.09 -6.26
C VAL A 401 -1.04 12.86 -5.12
N HIS A 402 -0.26 13.35 -4.14
CA HIS A 402 -0.75 14.21 -3.06
C HIS A 402 -1.48 15.44 -3.60
N THR A 403 -0.90 16.14 -4.58
CA THR A 403 -1.52 17.31 -5.21
C THR A 403 -2.85 16.95 -5.87
N ARG A 404 -2.91 15.83 -6.58
CA ARG A 404 -4.14 15.35 -7.24
C ARG A 404 -5.25 15.01 -6.26
N VAL A 405 -4.92 14.41 -5.10
CA VAL A 405 -5.90 14.17 -4.04
C VAL A 405 -6.49 15.50 -3.56
N ILE A 406 -5.64 16.48 -3.24
CA ILE A 406 -6.07 17.79 -2.76
C ILE A 406 -6.91 18.51 -3.82
N GLU A 407 -6.48 18.53 -5.08
CA GLU A 407 -7.26 19.13 -6.17
C GLU A 407 -8.62 18.45 -6.36
N ALA A 408 -8.69 17.12 -6.26
CA ALA A 408 -9.95 16.39 -6.35
C ALA A 408 -10.93 16.80 -5.23
N LEU A 409 -10.42 17.01 -4.01
CA LEU A 409 -11.24 17.44 -2.87
C LEU A 409 -11.69 18.91 -2.98
N LEU A 410 -10.79 19.80 -3.41
CA LEU A 410 -11.05 21.25 -3.44
C LEU A 410 -11.76 21.72 -4.70
N ASN A 411 -11.30 21.26 -5.85
CA ASN A 411 -11.71 21.77 -7.16
C ASN A 411 -12.60 20.80 -7.91
N GLN A 412 -12.73 19.58 -7.35
CA GLN A 412 -13.48 18.49 -7.95
C GLN A 412 -13.02 18.22 -9.40
N LYS A 413 -11.71 18.42 -9.66
CA LYS A 413 -11.09 18.14 -10.94
C LYS A 413 -11.24 16.66 -11.26
N GLU A 414 -11.73 16.33 -12.45
CA GLU A 414 -11.86 14.95 -12.87
C GLU A 414 -10.47 14.44 -13.33
N TYR A 415 -9.91 13.50 -12.60
CA TYR A 415 -8.80 12.67 -13.06
C TYR A 415 -9.38 11.37 -13.65
N LYS A 416 -9.13 11.16 -14.94
CA LYS A 416 -9.60 9.99 -15.70
C LYS A 416 -8.50 8.96 -15.85
#